data_d0ab89f077a4291b9e193b217587848d
#
_entry.id   d0ab89f077a4291b9e193b217587848d
#
_cell.length_a   1.000
_cell.length_b   1.000
_cell.length_c   1.000
_cell.angle_alpha   90.00
_cell.angle_beta   90.00
_cell.angle_gamma   90.00
#
_symmetry.space_group_name_H-M   'P 1'
#
loop_
_entity.id
_entity.type
_entity.pdbx_description
1 polymer ?
#
loop_
_entity_poly.entity_id
_entity_poly.type
_entity_poly.pdbx_seq_one_letter_code
_entity_poly.pdbx_strand_id
1 'polypeptide(L)'
;MTTHNPSYLIVGAGVFGVSTAYHLIQKYPNASVTLVDRDAYDAESRVAASWDWNKVVRADYDDKVYCQLALEAQDIFKSDPLWKPHFHQTGVYWTCRSSYAQNVITNHKELGRNDDIIALPVAEARKLYGGIFDNADYTGVKEVLINRASGWAAAGDALRAVTKKCLELGVKYVTADIATLQFDGRGSCTGVKTKSGQTLSATHVIVAAGAFTPTLLEWSAAASGNPGLRAEERILAAGITTGMAQLNEEQYEKFKDMPVGFQGYTPNEDKHLTLNRDAFTTTSDFIISPHSASKGLYIATCGSFHGFKFFPVLGKYVVQMLEGELAPELIERWAWDRQRPDSSQNVEYPNAEMKHLLQPASKL
;
A
#
# COMPACT_ATOMS: atom_id res chain seq x y z
N MET A 1 26.56 27.34 -16.31
CA MET A 1 25.51 26.85 -15.39
C MET A 1 25.84 25.41 -15.10
N THR A 2 26.29 25.10 -13.90
CA THR A 2 26.50 23.69 -13.46
C THR A 2 25.13 23.05 -13.37
N THR A 3 24.80 22.19 -14.31
CA THR A 3 23.62 21.32 -14.22
C THR A 3 23.87 20.36 -13.03
N HIS A 4 23.43 20.76 -11.83
CA HIS A 4 23.36 19.82 -10.72
C HIS A 4 22.39 18.71 -11.12
N ASN A 5 22.88 17.48 -11.23
CA ASN A 5 22.01 16.32 -11.38
C ASN A 5 20.99 16.33 -10.23
N PRO A 6 19.72 16.07 -10.51
CA PRO A 6 18.71 16.04 -9.46
C PRO A 6 19.06 15.00 -8.40
N SER A 7 18.83 15.35 -7.14
CA SER A 7 18.99 14.45 -6.01
C SER A 7 17.65 14.19 -5.36
N TYR A 8 17.42 12.93 -4.99
CA TYR A 8 16.15 12.45 -4.42
C TYR A 8 16.39 11.90 -3.02
N LEU A 9 15.63 12.38 -2.06
CA LEU A 9 15.58 11.88 -0.70
C LEU A 9 14.19 11.32 -0.43
N ILE A 10 14.10 10.03 -0.21
CA ILE A 10 12.85 9.30 0.02
C ILE A 10 12.79 8.94 1.50
N VAL A 11 11.75 9.43 2.19
CA VAL A 11 11.53 9.20 3.63
C VAL A 11 10.51 8.08 3.81
N GLY A 12 10.98 6.94 4.29
CA GLY A 12 10.20 5.71 4.47
C GLY A 12 10.55 4.66 3.43
N ALA A 13 10.98 3.49 3.89
CA ALA A 13 11.35 2.33 3.06
C ALA A 13 10.26 1.24 3.08
N GLY A 14 8.99 1.65 3.05
CA GLY A 14 7.84 0.79 2.73
C GLY A 14 7.68 0.62 1.21
N VAL A 15 6.57 0.01 0.77
CA VAL A 15 6.32 -0.28 -0.66
C VAL A 15 6.38 0.96 -1.55
N PHE A 16 5.85 2.11 -1.11
CA PHE A 16 5.94 3.35 -1.89
C PHE A 16 7.38 3.82 -2.03
N GLY A 17 8.14 3.90 -0.92
CA GLY A 17 9.49 4.42 -0.95
C GLY A 17 10.47 3.52 -1.68
N VAL A 18 10.42 2.20 -1.44
CA VAL A 18 11.30 1.24 -2.11
C VAL A 18 10.99 1.15 -3.60
N SER A 19 9.70 1.10 -3.98
CA SER A 19 9.31 1.13 -5.40
C SER A 19 9.77 2.40 -6.10
N THR A 20 9.63 3.56 -5.43
CA THR A 20 10.11 4.85 -5.96
C THR A 20 11.62 4.84 -6.16
N ALA A 21 12.39 4.38 -5.17
CA ALA A 21 13.84 4.28 -5.27
C ALA A 21 14.27 3.37 -6.42
N TYR A 22 13.61 2.22 -6.58
CA TYR A 22 13.87 1.25 -7.63
C TYR A 22 13.64 1.85 -9.03
N HIS A 23 12.49 2.46 -9.26
CA HIS A 23 12.18 3.06 -10.58
C HIS A 23 13.03 4.29 -10.88
N LEU A 24 13.34 5.13 -9.88
CA LEU A 24 14.24 6.28 -10.05
C LEU A 24 15.64 5.84 -10.47
N ILE A 25 16.25 4.89 -9.76
CA ILE A 25 17.62 4.47 -10.07
C ILE A 25 17.73 3.71 -11.39
N GLN A 26 16.68 2.97 -11.77
CA GLN A 26 16.62 2.33 -13.08
C GLN A 26 16.53 3.34 -14.22
N LYS A 27 15.67 4.35 -14.07
CA LYS A 27 15.48 5.38 -15.10
C LYS A 27 16.65 6.36 -15.15
N TYR A 28 17.22 6.68 -14.00
CA TYR A 28 18.32 7.65 -13.84
C TYR A 28 19.51 7.03 -13.09
N PRO A 29 20.31 6.17 -13.74
CA PRO A 29 21.41 5.45 -13.06
C PRO A 29 22.48 6.35 -12.42
N ASN A 30 22.57 7.60 -12.86
CA ASN A 30 23.52 8.58 -12.34
C ASN A 30 22.89 9.55 -11.32
N ALA A 31 21.62 9.40 -10.97
CA ALA A 31 20.98 10.24 -9.99
C ALA A 31 21.45 9.88 -8.55
N SER A 32 21.53 10.90 -7.70
CA SER A 32 21.71 10.66 -6.27
C SER A 32 20.37 10.31 -5.63
N VAL A 33 20.16 9.03 -5.33
CA VAL A 33 18.94 8.55 -4.65
C VAL A 33 19.30 8.07 -3.25
N THR A 34 18.72 8.70 -2.23
CA THR A 34 18.86 8.29 -0.83
C THR A 34 17.50 7.85 -0.30
N LEU A 35 17.44 6.64 0.24
CA LEU A 35 16.29 6.07 0.93
C LEU A 35 16.59 6.09 2.43
N VAL A 36 15.75 6.73 3.23
CA VAL A 36 15.92 6.81 4.68
C VAL A 36 14.74 6.19 5.40
N ASP A 37 15.03 5.34 6.37
CA ASP A 37 14.03 4.72 7.25
C ASP A 37 14.61 4.61 8.67
N ARG A 38 13.74 4.54 9.67
CA ARG A 38 14.19 4.33 11.06
C ARG A 38 14.72 2.94 11.31
N ASP A 39 14.23 1.94 10.55
CA ASP A 39 14.62 0.55 10.67
C ASP A 39 15.63 0.20 9.57
N ALA A 40 16.61 -0.64 9.89
CA ALA A 40 17.49 -1.23 8.89
C ALA A 40 16.65 -2.08 7.90
N TYR A 41 17.08 -2.09 6.62
CA TYR A 41 16.31 -2.80 5.59
C TYR A 41 16.26 -4.32 5.79
N ASP A 42 17.23 -4.87 6.50
CA ASP A 42 17.41 -6.30 6.83
C ASP A 42 17.00 -6.65 8.26
N ALA A 43 16.42 -5.71 9.01
CA ALA A 43 15.92 -5.95 10.35
C ALA A 43 14.89 -7.10 10.35
N GLU A 44 14.92 -7.93 11.38
CA GLU A 44 14.00 -9.09 11.55
C GLU A 44 12.54 -8.64 11.67
N SER A 45 12.30 -7.47 12.26
CA SER A 45 10.99 -6.86 12.38
C SER A 45 11.06 -5.38 12.08
N ARG A 46 10.09 -4.87 11.32
CA ARG A 46 9.97 -3.46 10.95
C ARG A 46 8.56 -2.97 11.20
N VAL A 47 8.45 -1.70 11.61
CA VAL A 47 7.14 -1.05 11.83
C VAL A 47 6.66 -0.42 10.51
N ALA A 48 6.30 -1.26 9.56
CA ALA A 48 5.75 -0.82 8.28
C ALA A 48 4.56 -1.72 7.91
N ALA A 49 3.50 -1.13 7.34
CA ALA A 49 2.32 -1.89 6.86
C ALA A 49 2.68 -2.94 5.80
N SER A 50 3.75 -2.68 5.05
CA SER A 50 4.30 -3.59 4.04
C SER A 50 5.19 -4.69 4.59
N TRP A 51 5.59 -4.61 5.86
CA TRP A 51 6.37 -5.64 6.53
C TRP A 51 5.42 -6.63 7.19
N ASP A 52 5.20 -7.76 6.52
CA ASP A 52 4.29 -8.80 6.96
C ASP A 52 4.74 -10.15 6.37
N TRP A 53 4.20 -11.24 6.88
CA TRP A 53 4.45 -12.57 6.35
C TRP A 53 3.91 -12.71 4.93
N ASN A 54 2.67 -12.26 4.73
CA ASN A 54 2.03 -12.30 3.42
C ASN A 54 1.17 -11.06 3.16
N LYS A 55 0.96 -10.77 1.90
CA LYS A 55 -0.03 -9.81 1.42
C LYS A 55 -0.71 -10.36 0.19
N VAL A 56 -1.99 -10.13 0.09
CA VAL A 56 -2.76 -10.56 -1.08
C VAL A 56 -2.33 -9.80 -2.33
N VAL A 57 -2.10 -10.54 -3.40
CA VAL A 57 -1.84 -10.00 -4.75
C VAL A 57 -3.00 -10.43 -5.64
N ARG A 58 -3.84 -9.47 -6.00
CA ARG A 58 -5.05 -9.66 -6.77
C ARG A 58 -5.34 -8.46 -7.66
N ALA A 59 -6.06 -8.67 -8.76
CA ALA A 59 -6.55 -7.62 -9.65
C ALA A 59 -8.09 -7.52 -9.63
N ASP A 60 -8.72 -8.06 -8.60
CA ASP A 60 -10.15 -8.09 -8.43
C ASP A 60 -10.65 -6.74 -7.90
N TYR A 61 -10.89 -5.79 -8.81
CA TYR A 61 -11.40 -4.45 -8.52
C TYR A 61 -12.62 -4.15 -9.38
N ASP A 62 -13.65 -3.62 -8.78
CA ASP A 62 -14.80 -3.01 -9.46
C ASP A 62 -14.49 -1.59 -9.98
N ASP A 63 -13.47 -0.95 -9.42
CA ASP A 63 -12.85 0.25 -9.98
C ASP A 63 -11.90 -0.11 -11.12
N LYS A 64 -12.19 0.36 -12.35
CA LYS A 64 -11.44 -0.01 -13.55
C LYS A 64 -9.99 0.49 -13.53
N VAL A 65 -9.73 1.66 -12.94
CA VAL A 65 -8.37 2.21 -12.82
C VAL A 65 -7.51 1.30 -11.94
N TYR A 66 -8.01 0.96 -10.75
CA TYR A 66 -7.28 0.04 -9.87
C TYR A 66 -7.21 -1.39 -10.42
N CYS A 67 -8.21 -1.84 -11.17
CA CYS A 67 -8.15 -3.11 -11.89
C CYS A 67 -6.98 -3.12 -12.88
N GLN A 68 -6.87 -2.09 -13.72
CA GLN A 68 -5.77 -1.95 -14.69
C GLN A 68 -4.39 -1.89 -14.02
N LEU A 69 -4.22 -1.06 -12.99
CA LEU A 69 -2.97 -0.95 -12.23
C LEU A 69 -2.58 -2.28 -11.57
N ALA A 70 -3.56 -2.99 -11.03
CA ALA A 70 -3.32 -4.27 -10.36
C ALA A 70 -2.96 -5.38 -11.35
N LEU A 71 -3.55 -5.39 -12.56
CA LEU A 71 -3.19 -6.30 -13.64
C LEU A 71 -1.76 -6.05 -14.10
N GLU A 72 -1.36 -4.78 -14.29
CA GLU A 72 0.03 -4.42 -14.62
C GLU A 72 1.01 -4.93 -13.56
N ALA A 73 0.71 -4.71 -12.29
CA ALA A 73 1.56 -5.18 -11.18
C ALA A 73 1.60 -6.71 -11.10
N GLN A 74 0.48 -7.38 -11.31
CA GLN A 74 0.38 -8.83 -11.26
C GLN A 74 1.18 -9.50 -12.39
N ASP A 75 1.21 -8.91 -13.58
CA ASP A 75 2.03 -9.39 -14.69
C ASP A 75 3.52 -9.38 -14.33
N ILE A 76 3.99 -8.33 -13.63
CA ILE A 76 5.36 -8.24 -13.14
C ILE A 76 5.62 -9.29 -12.06
N PHE A 77 4.72 -9.46 -11.09
CA PHE A 77 4.84 -10.53 -10.08
C PHE A 77 4.95 -11.93 -10.70
N LYS A 78 4.28 -12.17 -11.83
CA LYS A 78 4.30 -13.48 -12.51
C LYS A 78 5.54 -13.71 -13.35
N SER A 79 6.12 -12.69 -13.94
CA SER A 79 7.12 -12.83 -15.00
C SER A 79 8.51 -12.35 -14.63
N ASP A 80 8.65 -11.29 -13.84
CA ASP A 80 9.94 -10.67 -13.55
C ASP A 80 10.74 -11.48 -12.53
N PRO A 81 12.02 -11.79 -12.78
CA PRO A 81 12.86 -12.60 -11.90
C PRO A 81 13.06 -12.05 -10.48
N LEU A 82 12.94 -10.73 -10.29
CA LEU A 82 13.04 -10.11 -8.95
C LEU A 82 11.78 -10.34 -8.11
N TRP A 83 10.62 -10.38 -8.75
CA TRP A 83 9.31 -10.42 -8.09
C TRP A 83 8.70 -11.81 -8.01
N LYS A 84 8.86 -12.60 -9.07
CA LYS A 84 8.27 -13.94 -9.21
C LYS A 84 8.57 -14.90 -8.04
N PRO A 85 9.79 -14.96 -7.47
CA PRO A 85 10.08 -15.86 -6.34
C PRO A 85 9.24 -15.60 -5.10
N HIS A 86 8.68 -14.40 -4.97
CA HIS A 86 7.90 -13.97 -3.82
C HIS A 86 6.39 -14.08 -4.04
N PHE A 87 5.93 -14.44 -5.24
CA PHE A 87 4.51 -14.55 -5.56
C PHE A 87 4.07 -16.02 -5.60
N HIS A 88 3.01 -16.32 -4.86
CA HIS A 88 2.39 -17.63 -4.78
C HIS A 88 0.99 -17.55 -5.38
N GLN A 89 0.83 -18.08 -6.59
CA GLN A 89 -0.44 -18.07 -7.33
C GLN A 89 -1.35 -19.20 -6.81
N THR A 90 -2.03 -18.95 -5.70
CA THR A 90 -2.94 -19.91 -5.05
C THR A 90 -4.40 -19.67 -5.41
N GLY A 91 -4.70 -18.56 -6.08
CA GLY A 91 -6.05 -18.11 -6.36
C GLY A 91 -6.67 -17.29 -5.24
N VAL A 92 -7.87 -16.78 -5.54
CA VAL A 92 -8.76 -16.05 -4.62
C VAL A 92 -10.15 -16.69 -4.65
N TYR A 93 -10.75 -16.85 -3.48
CA TYR A 93 -12.11 -17.27 -3.25
C TYR A 93 -12.83 -16.15 -2.49
N TRP A 94 -13.78 -15.45 -3.15
CA TRP A 94 -14.42 -14.27 -2.58
C TRP A 94 -15.94 -14.37 -2.56
N THR A 95 -16.53 -14.38 -1.37
CA THR A 95 -17.99 -14.36 -1.22
C THR A 95 -18.54 -12.97 -1.50
N CYS A 96 -19.40 -12.84 -2.52
CA CYS A 96 -19.93 -11.55 -2.96
C CYS A 96 -21.42 -11.42 -2.62
N ARG A 97 -21.79 -10.33 -1.92
CA ARG A 97 -23.16 -10.01 -1.53
C ARG A 97 -23.81 -8.96 -2.44
N SER A 98 -23.01 -8.34 -3.30
CA SER A 98 -23.43 -7.33 -4.28
C SER A 98 -23.15 -7.81 -5.71
N SER A 99 -23.19 -6.90 -6.69
CA SER A 99 -22.76 -7.13 -8.08
C SER A 99 -21.24 -7.10 -8.26
N TYR A 100 -20.46 -7.08 -7.18
CA TYR A 100 -19.02 -6.93 -7.21
C TYR A 100 -18.31 -7.91 -8.15
N ALA A 101 -18.66 -9.21 -8.07
CA ALA A 101 -18.05 -10.22 -8.94
C ALA A 101 -18.28 -9.94 -10.43
N GLN A 102 -19.48 -9.52 -10.80
CA GLN A 102 -19.82 -9.21 -12.19
C GLN A 102 -19.11 -7.96 -12.68
N ASN A 103 -18.98 -6.94 -11.82
CA ASN A 103 -18.25 -5.70 -12.14
C ASN A 103 -16.77 -6.01 -12.38
N VAL A 104 -16.14 -6.82 -11.51
CA VAL A 104 -14.76 -7.27 -11.66
C VAL A 104 -14.56 -8.03 -12.98
N ILE A 105 -15.41 -9.01 -13.27
CA ILE A 105 -15.33 -9.78 -14.53
C ILE A 105 -15.49 -8.88 -15.75
N THR A 106 -16.38 -7.89 -15.67
CA THR A 106 -16.59 -6.91 -16.74
C THR A 106 -15.34 -6.08 -16.97
N ASN A 107 -14.71 -5.55 -15.90
CA ASN A 107 -13.48 -4.80 -16.00
C ASN A 107 -12.34 -5.62 -16.64
N HIS A 108 -12.18 -6.89 -16.24
CA HIS A 108 -11.18 -7.75 -16.85
C HIS A 108 -11.42 -7.93 -18.36
N LYS A 109 -12.66 -8.18 -18.79
CA LYS A 109 -13.01 -8.30 -20.21
C LYS A 109 -12.76 -7.01 -20.98
N GLU A 110 -13.18 -5.87 -20.45
CA GLU A 110 -12.96 -4.57 -21.08
C GLU A 110 -11.47 -4.17 -21.20
N LEU A 111 -10.63 -4.66 -20.28
CA LEU A 111 -9.18 -4.51 -20.31
C LEU A 111 -8.48 -5.58 -21.18
N GLY A 112 -9.26 -6.37 -21.93
CA GLY A 112 -8.73 -7.40 -22.83
C GLY A 112 -8.13 -8.62 -22.14
N ARG A 113 -8.51 -8.85 -20.86
CA ARG A 113 -8.04 -10.00 -20.08
C ARG A 113 -9.01 -11.16 -20.19
N ASN A 114 -8.45 -12.33 -20.53
CA ASN A 114 -9.16 -13.62 -20.50
C ASN A 114 -8.64 -14.44 -19.32
N ASP A 115 -8.43 -13.80 -18.19
CA ASP A 115 -7.94 -14.47 -16.99
C ASP A 115 -8.95 -15.55 -16.54
N ASP A 116 -8.43 -16.52 -15.81
CA ASP A 116 -9.23 -17.59 -15.21
C ASP A 116 -10.03 -17.05 -14.00
N ILE A 117 -11.02 -16.22 -14.33
CA ILE A 117 -11.90 -15.53 -13.39
C ILE A 117 -13.36 -15.84 -13.71
N ILE A 118 -14.07 -16.38 -12.73
CA ILE A 118 -15.47 -16.77 -12.85
C ILE A 118 -16.26 -16.42 -11.60
N ALA A 119 -17.56 -16.21 -11.75
CA ALA A 119 -18.51 -16.17 -10.64
C ALA A 119 -19.34 -17.44 -10.62
N LEU A 120 -19.42 -18.10 -9.48
CA LEU A 120 -20.13 -19.35 -9.30
C LEU A 120 -21.27 -19.20 -8.29
N PRO A 121 -22.39 -19.93 -8.50
CA PRO A 121 -23.39 -20.10 -7.46
C PRO A 121 -22.77 -20.70 -6.19
N VAL A 122 -23.22 -20.29 -5.01
CA VAL A 122 -22.73 -20.78 -3.72
C VAL A 122 -22.68 -22.32 -3.66
N ALA A 123 -23.74 -23.01 -4.14
CA ALA A 123 -23.83 -24.47 -4.11
C ALA A 123 -22.72 -25.17 -4.92
N GLU A 124 -22.16 -24.52 -5.92
CA GLU A 124 -21.04 -25.03 -6.72
C GLU A 124 -19.72 -24.65 -6.09
N ALA A 125 -19.57 -23.39 -5.69
CA ALA A 125 -18.34 -22.85 -5.11
C ALA A 125 -17.93 -23.59 -3.82
N ARG A 126 -18.88 -23.95 -2.95
CA ARG A 126 -18.63 -24.71 -1.71
C ARG A 126 -17.91 -26.03 -1.93
N LYS A 127 -18.11 -26.68 -3.07
CA LYS A 127 -17.49 -27.98 -3.39
C LYS A 127 -16.03 -27.87 -3.84
N LEU A 128 -15.59 -26.66 -4.16
CA LEU A 128 -14.21 -26.43 -4.58
C LEU A 128 -13.23 -26.65 -3.43
N TYR A 129 -11.98 -26.89 -3.77
CA TYR A 129 -10.89 -27.03 -2.82
C TYR A 129 -11.16 -28.07 -1.71
N GLY A 130 -11.80 -29.20 -2.06
CA GLY A 130 -12.11 -30.25 -1.11
C GLY A 130 -13.13 -29.88 -0.03
N GLY A 131 -13.97 -28.86 -0.27
CA GLY A 131 -14.99 -28.40 0.68
C GLY A 131 -14.43 -27.61 1.85
N ILE A 132 -13.23 -27.06 1.72
CA ILE A 132 -12.56 -26.31 2.81
C ILE A 132 -13.38 -25.09 3.27
N PHE A 133 -14.20 -24.54 2.38
CA PHE A 133 -15.10 -23.41 2.65
C PHE A 133 -16.53 -23.84 2.96
N ASP A 134 -16.80 -25.13 3.19
CA ASP A 134 -18.18 -25.64 3.37
C ASP A 134 -18.88 -25.01 4.58
N ASN A 135 -18.12 -24.68 5.62
CA ASN A 135 -18.62 -24.07 6.86
C ASN A 135 -18.49 -22.55 6.88
N ALA A 136 -18.17 -21.90 5.73
CA ALA A 136 -18.11 -20.46 5.67
C ALA A 136 -19.53 -19.85 5.79
N ASP A 137 -19.61 -18.60 6.25
CA ASP A 137 -20.87 -17.88 6.28
C ASP A 137 -21.27 -17.40 4.88
N TYR A 138 -22.33 -18.01 4.36
CA TYR A 138 -22.94 -17.66 3.07
C TYR A 138 -24.22 -16.83 3.20
N THR A 139 -24.52 -16.31 4.38
CA THR A 139 -25.71 -15.49 4.59
C THR A 139 -25.68 -14.27 3.68
N GLY A 140 -26.70 -14.12 2.83
CA GLY A 140 -26.82 -13.03 1.87
C GLY A 140 -25.82 -13.07 0.70
N VAL A 141 -24.97 -14.09 0.59
CA VAL A 141 -24.04 -14.25 -0.54
C VAL A 141 -24.83 -14.61 -1.80
N LYS A 142 -24.64 -13.82 -2.86
CA LYS A 142 -25.27 -14.03 -4.17
C LYS A 142 -24.46 -15.01 -5.02
N GLU A 143 -23.15 -14.84 -5.03
CA GLU A 143 -22.22 -15.61 -5.84
C GLU A 143 -20.82 -15.56 -5.22
N VAL A 144 -19.95 -16.43 -5.68
CA VAL A 144 -18.54 -16.49 -5.25
C VAL A 144 -17.64 -16.22 -6.44
N LEU A 145 -16.82 -15.19 -6.33
CA LEU A 145 -15.78 -14.88 -7.31
C LEU A 145 -14.58 -15.80 -7.07
N ILE A 146 -14.20 -16.52 -8.12
CA ILE A 146 -12.99 -17.34 -8.18
C ILE A 146 -12.04 -16.71 -9.18
N ASN A 147 -10.87 -16.31 -8.74
CA ASN A 147 -9.81 -15.82 -9.61
C ASN A 147 -8.53 -16.65 -9.39
N ARG A 148 -8.24 -17.57 -10.30
CA ARG A 148 -7.06 -18.46 -10.20
C ARG A 148 -5.75 -17.75 -10.59
N ALA A 149 -5.83 -16.59 -11.21
CA ALA A 149 -4.66 -15.77 -11.55
C ALA A 149 -4.08 -15.00 -10.36
N SER A 150 -4.85 -14.82 -9.30
CA SER A 150 -4.50 -14.12 -8.05
C SER A 150 -3.80 -15.04 -7.03
N GLY A 151 -3.41 -14.49 -5.90
CA GLY A 151 -2.76 -15.24 -4.83
C GLY A 151 -2.21 -14.33 -3.75
N TRP A 152 -1.04 -14.65 -3.23
CA TRP A 152 -0.38 -13.87 -2.18
C TRP A 152 1.13 -13.75 -2.42
N ALA A 153 1.75 -12.78 -1.80
CA ALA A 153 3.21 -12.60 -1.84
C ALA A 153 3.81 -12.66 -0.44
N ALA A 154 5.03 -13.23 -0.34
CA ALA A 154 5.89 -13.17 0.84
C ALA A 154 6.37 -11.72 1.01
N ALA A 155 5.59 -10.91 1.75
CA ALA A 155 5.66 -9.46 1.69
C ALA A 155 6.98 -8.90 2.23
N GLY A 156 7.44 -9.37 3.39
CA GLY A 156 8.71 -8.96 3.98
C GLY A 156 9.90 -9.35 3.11
N ASP A 157 9.86 -10.55 2.51
CA ASP A 157 10.93 -11.04 1.63
C ASP A 157 10.98 -10.26 0.32
N ALA A 158 9.83 -9.98 -0.29
CA ALA A 158 9.76 -9.13 -1.48
C ALA A 158 10.32 -7.72 -1.19
N LEU A 159 9.92 -7.11 -0.07
CA LEU A 159 10.40 -5.79 0.32
C LEU A 159 11.92 -5.79 0.51
N ARG A 160 12.46 -6.80 1.20
CA ARG A 160 13.90 -6.98 1.43
C ARG A 160 14.66 -7.18 0.11
N ALA A 161 14.16 -8.04 -0.76
CA ALA A 161 14.79 -8.34 -2.06
C ALA A 161 14.86 -7.12 -2.97
N VAL A 162 13.77 -6.35 -3.10
CA VAL A 162 13.73 -5.15 -3.93
C VAL A 162 14.60 -4.05 -3.31
N THR A 163 14.63 -3.89 -1.98
CA THR A 163 15.52 -2.94 -1.32
C THR A 163 16.98 -3.30 -1.57
N LYS A 164 17.35 -4.58 -1.43
CA LYS A 164 18.70 -5.05 -1.76
C LYS A 164 19.06 -4.73 -3.22
N LYS A 165 18.12 -4.94 -4.14
CA LYS A 165 18.33 -4.59 -5.55
C LYS A 165 18.56 -3.09 -5.75
N CYS A 166 17.85 -2.23 -5.03
CA CYS A 166 18.10 -0.79 -5.03
C CYS A 166 19.55 -0.45 -4.61
N LEU A 167 20.05 -1.09 -3.54
CA LEU A 167 21.41 -0.89 -3.06
C LEU A 167 22.45 -1.33 -4.10
N GLU A 168 22.25 -2.49 -4.75
CA GLU A 168 23.10 -2.98 -5.83
C GLU A 168 23.16 -2.02 -7.02
N LEU A 169 22.06 -1.30 -7.27
CA LEU A 169 21.98 -0.28 -8.32
C LEU A 169 22.52 1.09 -7.91
N GLY A 170 22.97 1.27 -6.66
CA GLY A 170 23.60 2.50 -6.18
C GLY A 170 22.72 3.41 -5.34
N VAL A 171 21.51 2.99 -4.95
CA VAL A 171 20.71 3.72 -3.96
C VAL A 171 21.41 3.69 -2.62
N LYS A 172 21.52 4.84 -1.96
CA LYS A 172 22.06 4.94 -0.61
C LYS A 172 20.96 4.71 0.40
N TYR A 173 21.11 3.73 1.29
CA TYR A 173 20.21 3.53 2.43
C TYR A 173 20.77 4.19 3.69
N VAL A 174 19.93 4.91 4.41
CA VAL A 174 20.28 5.56 5.68
C VAL A 174 19.30 5.11 6.74
N THR A 175 19.81 4.45 7.78
CA THR A 175 18.99 4.12 8.96
C THR A 175 18.97 5.33 9.90
N ALA A 176 17.84 6.06 9.94
CA ALA A 176 17.67 7.22 10.79
C ALA A 176 16.19 7.53 11.02
N ASP A 177 15.87 7.94 12.24
CA ASP A 177 14.53 8.44 12.60
C ASP A 177 14.45 9.94 12.27
N ILE A 178 13.51 10.33 11.43
CA ILE A 178 13.33 11.70 10.96
C ILE A 178 12.53 12.50 11.98
N ALA A 179 13.07 13.67 12.36
CA ALA A 179 12.40 14.60 13.24
C ALA A 179 11.50 15.58 12.47
N THR A 180 12.08 16.25 11.43
CA THR A 180 11.36 17.29 10.67
C THR A 180 11.87 17.37 9.24
N LEU A 181 11.06 17.92 8.35
CA LEU A 181 11.49 18.45 7.06
C LEU A 181 12.30 19.73 7.26
N GLN A 182 13.17 20.06 6.29
CA GLN A 182 13.98 21.27 6.27
C GLN A 182 13.56 22.15 5.09
N PHE A 183 13.52 23.46 5.33
CA PHE A 183 13.09 24.44 4.33
C PHE A 183 14.13 25.54 4.18
N ASP A 184 14.25 26.08 2.98
CA ASP A 184 15.04 27.31 2.73
C ASP A 184 14.26 28.57 3.14
N GLY A 185 14.90 29.73 3.04
CA GLY A 185 14.27 31.03 3.36
C GLY A 185 13.11 31.43 2.44
N ARG A 186 12.82 30.65 1.38
CA ARG A 186 11.69 30.82 0.48
C ARG A 186 10.56 29.81 0.73
N GLY A 187 10.73 28.94 1.73
CA GLY A 187 9.78 27.88 2.07
C GLY A 187 9.85 26.63 1.18
N SER A 188 10.89 26.51 0.31
CA SER A 188 11.12 25.27 -0.45
C SER A 188 11.71 24.19 0.42
N CYS A 189 11.25 22.97 0.29
CA CYS A 189 11.80 21.82 1.00
C CYS A 189 13.16 21.44 0.41
N THR A 190 14.18 21.36 1.26
CA THR A 190 15.57 21.12 0.87
C THR A 190 16.18 19.87 1.50
N GLY A 191 15.43 19.16 2.34
CA GLY A 191 15.90 17.97 3.02
C GLY A 191 15.11 17.61 4.27
N VAL A 192 15.78 16.88 5.15
CA VAL A 192 15.23 16.46 6.45
C VAL A 192 16.26 16.61 7.55
N LYS A 193 15.79 16.74 8.79
CA LYS A 193 16.60 16.65 10.01
C LYS A 193 16.23 15.38 10.75
N THR A 194 17.24 14.61 11.12
CA THR A 194 17.06 13.41 11.94
C THR A 194 16.90 13.77 13.42
N LYS A 195 16.38 12.85 14.21
CA LYS A 195 16.34 13.01 15.68
C LYS A 195 17.72 13.10 16.33
N SER A 196 18.75 12.52 15.68
CA SER A 196 20.14 12.66 16.12
C SER A 196 20.78 14.00 15.74
N GLY A 197 20.05 14.88 15.03
CA GLY A 197 20.51 16.19 14.62
C GLY A 197 21.21 16.27 13.26
N GLN A 198 21.42 15.14 12.57
CA GLN A 198 21.99 15.11 11.22
C GLN A 198 21.01 15.72 10.21
N THR A 199 21.54 16.44 9.22
CA THR A 199 20.77 16.92 8.06
C THR A 199 21.08 16.09 6.83
N LEU A 200 20.05 15.67 6.12
CA LEU A 200 20.13 15.05 4.80
C LEU A 200 19.46 15.99 3.80
N SER A 201 20.17 16.41 2.76
CA SER A 201 19.71 17.40 1.78
C SER A 201 19.49 16.76 0.42
N ALA A 202 18.47 17.24 -0.29
CA ALA A 202 18.15 16.87 -1.66
C ALA A 202 17.33 17.95 -2.37
N THR A 203 17.31 17.90 -3.72
CA THR A 203 16.46 18.80 -4.54
C THR A 203 14.99 18.36 -4.57
N HIS A 204 14.74 17.07 -4.31
CA HIS A 204 13.39 16.46 -4.26
C HIS A 204 13.29 15.62 -3.00
N VAL A 205 12.33 15.93 -2.14
CA VAL A 205 12.04 15.18 -0.91
C VAL A 205 10.69 14.50 -1.08
N ILE A 206 10.68 13.19 -1.09
CA ILE A 206 9.49 12.36 -1.25
C ILE A 206 9.16 11.73 0.12
N VAL A 207 8.03 12.11 0.70
CA VAL A 207 7.55 11.52 1.96
C VAL A 207 6.68 10.30 1.64
N ALA A 208 7.22 9.12 1.97
CA ALA A 208 6.60 7.81 1.81
C ALA A 208 6.47 7.07 3.16
N ALA A 209 6.25 7.85 4.24
CA ALA A 209 6.33 7.37 5.63
C ALA A 209 5.03 6.66 6.12
N GLY A 210 4.11 6.31 5.21
CA GLY A 210 2.87 5.61 5.54
C GLY A 210 2.10 6.31 6.66
N ALA A 211 1.64 5.58 7.65
CA ALA A 211 0.89 6.08 8.80
C ALA A 211 1.63 7.13 9.65
N PHE A 212 2.95 7.30 9.47
CA PHE A 212 3.74 8.34 10.15
C PHE A 212 3.79 9.67 9.38
N THR A 213 3.31 9.70 8.14
CA THR A 213 3.28 10.92 7.33
C THR A 213 2.58 12.08 8.04
N PRO A 214 1.37 11.94 8.62
CA PRO A 214 0.73 13.04 9.33
C PRO A 214 1.57 13.59 10.48
N THR A 215 2.18 12.72 11.28
CA THR A 215 3.02 13.10 12.41
C THR A 215 4.26 13.87 11.96
N LEU A 216 4.93 13.41 10.90
CA LEU A 216 6.10 14.10 10.35
C LEU A 216 5.72 15.49 9.82
N LEU A 217 4.60 15.61 9.11
CA LEU A 217 4.12 16.88 8.59
C LEU A 217 3.71 17.84 9.70
N GLU A 218 3.06 17.36 10.77
CA GLU A 218 2.70 18.17 11.94
C GLU A 218 3.95 18.73 12.65
N TRP A 219 4.95 17.89 12.92
CA TRP A 219 6.21 18.35 13.52
C TRP A 219 6.94 19.36 12.61
N SER A 220 6.89 19.15 11.31
CA SER A 220 7.50 20.05 10.33
C SER A 220 6.77 21.38 10.25
N ALA A 221 5.43 21.37 10.32
CA ALA A 221 4.61 22.56 10.36
C ALA A 221 4.91 23.41 11.62
N ALA A 222 5.00 22.76 12.78
CA ALA A 222 5.33 23.44 14.04
C ALA A 222 6.75 24.02 14.00
N ALA A 223 7.73 23.27 13.51
CA ALA A 223 9.13 23.71 13.48
C ALA A 223 9.40 24.83 12.46
N SER A 224 8.67 24.85 11.33
CA SER A 224 8.82 25.87 10.28
C SER A 224 7.89 27.07 10.40
N GLY A 225 6.87 26.97 11.27
CA GLY A 225 5.80 27.97 11.35
C GLY A 225 4.86 27.97 10.14
N ASN A 226 4.86 26.91 9.32
CA ASN A 226 4.00 26.79 8.15
C ASN A 226 2.86 25.78 8.39
N PRO A 227 1.66 26.22 8.82
CA PRO A 227 0.53 25.32 9.09
C PRO A 227 0.00 24.63 7.83
N GLY A 228 0.26 25.16 6.62
CA GLY A 228 -0.14 24.55 5.35
C GLY A 228 0.52 23.19 5.06
N LEU A 229 1.54 22.79 5.84
CA LEU A 229 2.17 21.48 5.74
C LEU A 229 1.34 20.35 6.35
N ARG A 230 0.36 20.66 7.20
CA ARG A 230 -0.40 19.66 7.94
C ARG A 230 -1.21 18.75 7.01
N ALA A 231 -1.22 17.47 7.34
CA ALA A 231 -2.05 16.51 6.62
C ALA A 231 -3.54 16.69 6.90
N GLU A 232 -3.88 17.19 8.09
CA GLU A 232 -5.27 17.31 8.56
C GLU A 232 -6.02 15.96 8.38
N GLU A 233 -7.20 16.01 7.75
CA GLU A 233 -7.99 14.80 7.44
C GLU A 233 -7.61 14.11 6.11
N ARG A 234 -6.58 14.59 5.41
CA ARG A 234 -6.13 14.00 4.12
C ARG A 234 -5.59 12.59 4.29
N ILE A 235 -4.95 12.34 5.41
CA ILE A 235 -4.33 11.06 5.73
C ILE A 235 -4.78 10.62 7.11
N LEU A 236 -5.44 9.49 7.18
CA LEU A 236 -5.84 8.84 8.41
C LEU A 236 -4.91 7.64 8.66
N ALA A 237 -4.50 7.46 9.91
CA ALA A 237 -3.74 6.28 10.33
C ALA A 237 -4.69 5.28 11.00
N ALA A 238 -4.78 4.08 10.44
CA ALA A 238 -5.61 3.02 11.00
C ALA A 238 -4.82 1.73 11.18
N GLY A 239 -5.26 0.89 12.10
CA GLY A 239 -4.73 -0.45 12.32
C GLY A 239 -5.69 -1.51 11.85
N ILE A 240 -5.15 -2.58 11.27
CA ILE A 240 -5.87 -3.82 11.01
C ILE A 240 -5.29 -4.91 11.90
N THR A 241 -6.17 -5.79 12.36
CA THR A 241 -5.78 -6.98 13.15
C THR A 241 -5.53 -8.17 12.22
N THR A 242 -4.38 -8.83 12.35
CA THR A 242 -4.10 -10.12 11.72
C THR A 242 -3.81 -11.15 12.79
N GLY A 243 -4.34 -12.36 12.66
CA GLY A 243 -4.00 -13.52 13.49
C GLY A 243 -3.18 -14.52 12.68
N MET A 244 -2.21 -15.17 13.33
CA MET A 244 -1.49 -16.31 12.76
C MET A 244 -1.68 -17.53 13.63
N ALA A 245 -1.82 -18.69 12.98
CA ALA A 245 -1.86 -19.98 13.67
C ALA A 245 -0.76 -20.89 13.11
N GLN A 246 -0.02 -21.52 14.01
CA GLN A 246 0.89 -22.61 13.65
C GLN A 246 0.04 -23.82 13.32
N LEU A 247 0.09 -24.30 12.09
CA LEU A 247 -0.59 -25.52 11.67
C LEU A 247 0.25 -26.75 12.06
N ASN A 248 -0.42 -27.83 12.51
CA ASN A 248 0.19 -29.15 12.56
C ASN A 248 0.19 -29.77 11.15
N GLU A 249 0.84 -30.95 10.99
CA GLU A 249 1.01 -31.56 9.68
C GLU A 249 -0.31 -31.94 9.00
N GLU A 250 -1.29 -32.44 9.73
CA GLU A 250 -2.64 -32.75 9.24
C GLU A 250 -3.36 -31.50 8.74
N GLN A 251 -3.30 -30.42 9.51
CA GLN A 251 -3.85 -29.12 9.14
C GLN A 251 -3.13 -28.53 7.92
N TYR A 252 -1.80 -28.64 7.88
CA TYR A 252 -1.02 -28.20 6.75
C TYR A 252 -1.44 -28.92 5.46
N GLU A 253 -1.50 -30.26 5.47
CA GLU A 253 -1.95 -31.04 4.33
C GLU A 253 -3.38 -30.67 3.88
N LYS A 254 -4.25 -30.35 4.82
CA LYS A 254 -5.61 -29.90 4.52
C LYS A 254 -5.66 -28.53 3.88
N PHE A 255 -4.79 -27.58 4.27
CA PHE A 255 -4.89 -26.17 3.89
C PHE A 255 -3.84 -25.71 2.87
N LYS A 256 -2.80 -26.51 2.57
CA LYS A 256 -1.67 -26.11 1.71
C LYS A 256 -2.07 -25.62 0.32
N ASP A 257 -3.15 -26.12 -0.24
CA ASP A 257 -3.66 -25.76 -1.58
C ASP A 257 -4.85 -24.77 -1.50
N MET A 258 -5.10 -24.20 -0.33
CA MET A 258 -6.19 -23.25 -0.12
C MET A 258 -5.90 -21.93 -0.85
N PRO A 259 -6.86 -21.40 -1.61
CA PRO A 259 -6.76 -20.04 -2.14
C PRO A 259 -6.91 -19.00 -1.01
N VAL A 260 -6.58 -17.76 -1.30
CA VAL A 260 -6.88 -16.65 -0.38
C VAL A 260 -8.40 -16.49 -0.28
N GLY A 261 -8.92 -16.69 0.92
CA GLY A 261 -10.36 -16.56 1.19
C GLY A 261 -10.73 -15.13 1.59
N PHE A 262 -11.74 -14.56 0.93
CA PHE A 262 -12.40 -13.33 1.35
C PHE A 262 -13.84 -13.63 1.71
N GLN A 263 -14.18 -13.33 2.97
CA GLN A 263 -15.57 -13.29 3.41
C GLN A 263 -15.97 -11.82 3.53
N GLY A 264 -17.05 -11.43 2.86
CA GLY A 264 -17.57 -10.08 2.99
C GLY A 264 -17.97 -9.83 4.44
N TYR A 265 -17.55 -8.70 4.94
CA TYR A 265 -17.76 -8.25 6.31
C TYR A 265 -19.24 -7.93 6.59
N THR A 266 -19.76 -8.40 7.73
CA THR A 266 -20.99 -7.88 8.35
C THR A 266 -20.58 -7.03 9.57
N PRO A 267 -20.97 -5.75 9.67
CA PRO A 267 -20.41 -4.80 10.63
C PRO A 267 -20.62 -5.09 12.12
N ASN A 268 -21.35 -6.14 12.48
CA ASN A 268 -21.87 -6.28 13.85
C ASN A 268 -21.21 -7.35 14.74
N GLU A 269 -20.21 -8.11 14.26
CA GLU A 269 -19.76 -9.29 15.03
C GLU A 269 -18.27 -9.41 15.33
N ASP A 270 -17.38 -8.56 14.83
CA ASP A 270 -15.95 -8.83 14.96
C ASP A 270 -15.18 -7.90 15.88
N LYS A 271 -14.81 -8.49 17.01
CA LYS A 271 -13.82 -7.98 17.96
C LYS A 271 -12.50 -8.74 17.76
N HIS A 272 -11.71 -8.39 16.77
CA HIS A 272 -10.36 -8.96 16.60
C HIS A 272 -9.30 -7.88 16.44
N LEU A 273 -8.17 -8.08 17.11
CA LEU A 273 -7.10 -7.10 17.25
C LEU A 273 -5.84 -7.53 16.51
N THR A 274 -5.29 -6.70 15.67
CA THR A 274 -3.86 -6.55 15.45
C THR A 274 -3.49 -5.17 14.98
N LEU A 275 -2.20 -4.87 15.10
CA LEU A 275 -1.67 -3.54 14.92
C LEU A 275 -0.74 -3.46 13.70
N ASN A 276 -1.31 -3.57 12.48
CA ASN A 276 -0.67 -3.01 11.31
C ASN A 276 -1.22 -1.60 11.10
N ARG A 277 -0.34 -0.60 11.16
CA ARG A 277 -0.71 0.79 10.95
C ARG A 277 -0.56 1.15 9.49
N ASP A 278 -1.65 1.28 8.77
CA ASP A 278 -1.62 1.78 7.39
C ASP A 278 -2.11 3.24 7.34
N ALA A 279 -1.67 3.96 6.32
CA ALA A 279 -2.21 5.25 5.94
C ALA A 279 -3.32 5.04 4.91
N PHE A 280 -4.47 5.64 5.13
CA PHE A 280 -5.57 5.58 4.19
C PHE A 280 -6.22 6.95 4.00
N THR A 281 -6.95 7.09 2.91
CA THR A 281 -7.79 8.23 2.61
C THR A 281 -9.26 7.80 2.64
N THR A 282 -10.17 8.72 2.84
CA THR A 282 -11.62 8.44 2.86
C THR A 282 -12.15 7.85 1.56
N THR A 283 -11.44 8.03 0.43
CA THR A 283 -11.77 7.46 -0.88
C THR A 283 -11.04 6.15 -1.18
N SER A 284 -10.19 5.67 -0.26
CA SER A 284 -9.25 4.56 -0.47
C SER A 284 -8.23 4.78 -1.60
N ASP A 285 -8.13 5.98 -2.15
CA ASP A 285 -7.14 6.34 -3.17
C ASP A 285 -5.77 6.64 -2.55
N PHE A 286 -4.72 6.43 -3.33
CA PHE A 286 -3.37 6.86 -2.99
C PHE A 286 -3.25 8.38 -2.95
N ILE A 287 -2.18 8.88 -2.35
CA ILE A 287 -1.68 10.24 -2.57
C ILE A 287 -0.33 10.09 -3.25
N ILE A 288 -0.25 10.52 -4.52
CA ILE A 288 0.98 10.62 -5.31
C ILE A 288 0.97 11.99 -5.97
N SER A 289 1.52 12.99 -5.30
CA SER A 289 1.34 14.39 -5.65
C SER A 289 2.46 15.28 -5.13
N PRO A 290 2.77 16.41 -5.81
CA PRO A 290 3.46 17.52 -5.18
C PRO A 290 2.66 18.03 -3.98
N HIS A 291 3.34 18.51 -2.95
CA HIS A 291 2.70 19.16 -1.81
C HIS A 291 2.51 20.63 -2.11
N SER A 292 1.26 21.15 -2.03
CA SER A 292 0.94 22.51 -2.44
C SER A 292 1.62 23.60 -1.63
N ALA A 293 1.89 23.35 -0.35
CA ALA A 293 2.49 24.35 0.56
C ALA A 293 4.01 24.48 0.43
N SER A 294 4.71 23.64 -0.34
CA SER A 294 6.18 23.70 -0.42
C SER A 294 6.73 23.10 -1.72
N LYS A 295 7.48 23.90 -2.46
CA LYS A 295 8.23 23.42 -3.62
C LYS A 295 9.31 22.40 -3.20
N GLY A 296 9.53 21.38 -4.02
CA GLY A 296 10.52 20.34 -3.74
C GLY A 296 10.05 19.25 -2.75
N LEU A 297 8.81 19.38 -2.21
CA LEU A 297 8.17 18.40 -1.36
C LEU A 297 7.11 17.62 -2.14
N TYR A 298 7.14 16.30 -2.02
CA TYR A 298 6.21 15.38 -2.68
C TYR A 298 5.72 14.34 -1.67
N ILE A 299 4.49 13.89 -1.86
CA ILE A 299 3.86 12.86 -1.01
C ILE A 299 3.59 11.63 -1.87
N ALA A 300 4.01 10.44 -1.40
CA ALA A 300 3.73 9.16 -2.02
C ALA A 300 3.36 8.15 -0.93
N THR A 301 2.07 8.05 -0.61
CA THR A 301 1.57 7.28 0.54
C THR A 301 0.10 6.88 0.38
N CYS A 302 -0.51 6.44 1.46
CA CYS A 302 -1.91 6.01 1.55
C CYS A 302 -2.18 4.73 0.76
N GLY A 303 -1.51 3.63 1.16
CA GLY A 303 -1.79 2.30 0.63
C GLY A 303 -3.22 1.82 0.86
N SER A 304 -3.95 2.46 1.81
CA SER A 304 -5.38 2.27 2.05
C SER A 304 -5.76 0.78 2.15
N PHE A 305 -4.93 0.01 2.87
CA PHE A 305 -5.02 -1.44 3.05
C PHE A 305 -4.88 -2.29 1.78
N HIS A 306 -4.68 -1.67 0.62
CA HIS A 306 -4.54 -2.40 -0.63
C HIS A 306 -3.27 -2.06 -1.44
N GLY A 307 -2.37 -1.21 -0.90
CA GLY A 307 -1.19 -0.70 -1.60
C GLY A 307 -0.15 -1.77 -1.97
N PHE A 308 0.02 -2.83 -1.16
CA PHE A 308 1.11 -3.79 -1.37
C PHE A 308 1.10 -4.45 -2.76
N LYS A 309 -0.05 -4.85 -3.28
CA LYS A 309 -0.14 -5.53 -4.58
C LYS A 309 0.31 -4.67 -5.77
N PHE A 310 0.38 -3.36 -5.60
CA PHE A 310 0.90 -2.41 -6.59
C PHE A 310 2.41 -2.16 -6.45
N PHE A 311 3.09 -2.81 -5.51
CA PHE A 311 4.50 -2.60 -5.22
C PHE A 311 5.38 -2.59 -6.48
N PRO A 312 5.22 -3.48 -7.48
CA PRO A 312 6.03 -3.45 -8.69
C PRO A 312 5.90 -2.19 -9.52
N VAL A 313 4.79 -1.46 -9.42
CA VAL A 313 4.46 -0.33 -10.31
C VAL A 313 4.34 1.03 -9.62
N LEU A 314 4.18 1.09 -8.29
CA LEU A 314 4.00 2.36 -7.57
C LEU A 314 5.06 3.40 -7.91
N GLY A 315 6.33 2.99 -7.93
CA GLY A 315 7.45 3.90 -8.22
C GLY A 315 7.42 4.45 -9.64
N LYS A 316 6.93 3.69 -10.63
CA LYS A 316 6.73 4.17 -12.00
C LYS A 316 5.81 5.40 -12.00
N TYR A 317 4.70 5.32 -11.27
CA TYR A 317 3.73 6.42 -11.20
C TYR A 317 4.25 7.61 -10.38
N VAL A 318 5.04 7.37 -9.35
CA VAL A 318 5.74 8.44 -8.63
C VAL A 318 6.75 9.16 -9.54
N VAL A 319 7.50 8.43 -10.34
CA VAL A 319 8.44 9.02 -11.32
C VAL A 319 7.70 9.83 -12.36
N GLN A 320 6.60 9.31 -12.92
CA GLN A 320 5.76 10.07 -13.86
C GLN A 320 5.21 11.37 -13.24
N MET A 321 4.81 11.33 -11.97
CA MET A 321 4.38 12.54 -11.24
C MET A 321 5.51 13.57 -11.12
N LEU A 322 6.73 13.12 -10.78
CA LEU A 322 7.91 14.00 -10.66
C LEU A 322 8.29 14.67 -11.99
N GLU A 323 8.00 14.00 -13.11
CA GLU A 323 8.27 14.48 -14.49
C GLU A 323 7.11 15.28 -15.09
N GLY A 324 5.95 15.31 -14.43
CA GLY A 324 4.74 15.91 -14.98
C GLY A 324 4.09 15.10 -16.11
N GLU A 325 4.38 13.78 -16.16
CA GLU A 325 3.90 12.85 -17.18
C GLU A 325 2.78 11.92 -16.66
N LEU A 326 2.35 12.10 -15.41
CA LEU A 326 1.24 11.33 -14.85
C LEU A 326 -0.05 11.62 -15.61
N ALA A 327 -0.83 10.59 -15.93
CA ALA A 327 -2.09 10.72 -16.63
C ALA A 327 -3.05 11.70 -15.90
N PRO A 328 -3.79 12.57 -16.62
CA PRO A 328 -4.64 13.58 -16.01
C PRO A 328 -5.65 13.02 -14.99
N GLU A 329 -6.24 11.88 -15.28
CA GLU A 329 -7.15 11.19 -14.35
C GLU A 329 -6.46 10.82 -13.01
N LEU A 330 -5.21 10.37 -13.06
CA LEU A 330 -4.44 10.02 -11.87
C LEU A 330 -3.93 11.26 -11.14
N ILE A 331 -3.63 12.36 -11.87
CA ILE A 331 -3.27 13.65 -11.24
C ILE A 331 -4.42 14.13 -10.36
N GLU A 332 -5.64 14.15 -10.89
CA GLU A 332 -6.82 14.57 -10.14
C GLU A 332 -7.12 13.65 -8.98
N ARG A 333 -7.11 12.34 -9.24
CA ARG A 333 -7.48 11.30 -8.29
C ARG A 333 -6.52 11.19 -7.10
N TRP A 334 -5.21 11.35 -7.34
CA TRP A 334 -4.16 11.20 -6.33
C TRP A 334 -3.62 12.53 -5.81
N ALA A 335 -4.25 13.65 -6.15
CA ALA A 335 -3.84 14.98 -5.72
C ALA A 335 -3.85 15.14 -4.20
N TRP A 336 -2.90 15.92 -3.68
CA TRP A 336 -2.88 16.35 -2.29
C TRP A 336 -4.13 17.14 -1.90
N ASP A 337 -4.55 18.08 -2.76
CA ASP A 337 -5.69 18.98 -2.54
C ASP A 337 -6.95 18.57 -3.32
N ARG A 338 -7.12 17.28 -3.61
CA ARG A 338 -8.34 16.80 -4.29
C ARG A 338 -9.59 17.12 -3.48
N GLN A 339 -10.69 17.36 -4.20
CA GLN A 339 -12.01 17.46 -3.57
C GLN A 339 -12.37 16.09 -2.94
N ARG A 340 -12.81 16.14 -1.69
CA ARG A 340 -13.23 14.92 -0.98
C ARG A 340 -14.75 14.84 -1.00
N PRO A 341 -15.31 13.67 -1.32
CA PRO A 341 -16.71 13.43 -1.01
C PRO A 341 -16.88 13.51 0.51
N ASP A 342 -18.04 13.98 0.94
CA ASP A 342 -18.40 14.06 2.36
C ASP A 342 -18.17 12.69 3.01
N SER A 343 -17.36 12.65 4.06
CA SER A 343 -16.90 11.44 4.74
C SER A 343 -18.03 10.63 5.37
N SER A 344 -19.25 11.16 5.38
CA SER A 344 -20.43 10.48 5.92
C SER A 344 -20.97 9.33 5.05
N GLN A 345 -20.49 9.17 3.80
CA GLN A 345 -21.18 8.28 2.84
C GLN A 345 -20.45 7.01 2.41
N ASN A 346 -19.12 6.85 2.67
CA ASN A 346 -18.37 5.70 2.16
C ASN A 346 -17.28 5.17 3.09
N VAL A 347 -17.60 4.90 4.34
CA VAL A 347 -16.68 4.13 5.19
C VAL A 347 -17.11 2.66 5.17
N GLU A 348 -16.51 1.88 4.30
CA GLU A 348 -16.65 0.40 4.27
C GLU A 348 -16.09 -0.27 5.55
N TYR A 349 -15.39 0.49 6.39
CA TYR A 349 -14.80 0.02 7.64
C TYR A 349 -15.33 0.85 8.82
N PRO A 350 -15.92 0.22 9.85
CA PRO A 350 -16.36 0.94 11.03
C PRO A 350 -15.16 1.57 11.73
N ASN A 351 -15.17 2.89 11.85
CA ASN A 351 -14.18 3.64 12.62
C ASN A 351 -14.37 3.40 14.12
N ALA A 352 -13.84 2.30 14.64
CA ALA A 352 -13.65 2.17 16.08
C ALA A 352 -12.43 3.02 16.45
N GLU A 353 -12.63 4.18 17.09
CA GLU A 353 -11.52 4.94 17.63
C GLU A 353 -10.82 4.13 18.73
N MET A 354 -9.49 4.17 18.77
CA MET A 354 -8.68 3.42 19.73
C MET A 354 -9.08 3.68 21.19
N LYS A 355 -9.64 4.88 21.49
CA LYS A 355 -10.22 5.20 22.80
C LYS A 355 -11.38 4.28 23.21
N HIS A 356 -12.11 3.69 22.24
CA HIS A 356 -13.19 2.73 22.53
C HIS A 356 -12.68 1.34 22.87
N LEU A 357 -11.45 1.00 22.43
CA LEU A 357 -10.78 -0.27 22.76
C LEU A 357 -10.17 -0.26 24.18
N LEU A 358 -9.94 0.93 24.73
CA LEU A 358 -9.35 1.11 26.06
C LEU A 358 -10.41 1.23 27.17
N GLN A 359 -11.70 1.22 26.84
CA GLN A 359 -12.75 1.15 27.86
C GLN A 359 -12.81 -0.27 28.43
N PRO A 360 -12.74 -0.44 29.76
CA PRO A 360 -12.91 -1.75 30.35
C PRO A 360 -14.26 -2.30 29.93
N ALA A 361 -14.28 -3.57 29.50
CA ALA A 361 -15.50 -4.28 29.15
C ALA A 361 -16.48 -4.15 30.33
N SER A 362 -17.43 -3.24 30.22
CA SER A 362 -18.53 -3.17 31.17
C SER A 362 -19.40 -4.39 30.91
N LYS A 363 -19.22 -5.37 31.77
CA LYS A 363 -20.10 -6.51 32.07
C LYS A 363 -21.12 -6.90 30.98
N LEU A 364 -20.81 -7.98 30.30
CA LEU A 364 -21.83 -8.91 29.83
C LEU A 364 -22.30 -9.78 30.99
#